data_4bb07fd1f07db1d57807bb2980a27eb0
#
_entry.id   4bb07fd1f07db1d57807bb2980a27eb0
#
_cell.length_a   1.000
_cell.length_b   1.000
_cell.length_c   1.000
_cell.angle_alpha   90.00
_cell.angle_beta   90.00
_cell.angle_gamma   90.00
#
_symmetry.space_group_name_H-M   'P 1'
#
loop_
_entity.id
_entity.type
_entity.pdbx_description
1 polymer ?
#
loop_
_entity_poly.entity_id
_entity_poly.type
_entity_poly.pdbx_seq_one_letter_code
_entity_poly.pdbx_strand_id
1 'polypeptide(L)'
;MVDLKTAMAAAQAERMKRDGAKNAEKKKRRSGADLGIEPFDPVKHHGKERADTASMWLVIFYSFIVTMMMRYILMPSTTLDKTDVLYILPLTMMILIPQIHRMVMPERFKEHYTKGTWFRAFFLYTFTFLSLSFLVVNPPFGDIVAPQLADEWAVVIEHDGNYTFADKVNGVTNEWTLEEGEYVVGGAWVLFGLADNVDDTGANVTVVHQFQNTATTIDSNATFWAVSYTHLTLPTI
;
A
#
# COMPACT_ATOMS: atom_id res chain seq x y z
N MET A 1 -64.84 -36.48 -23.14
CA MET A 1 -63.91 -37.59 -23.48
C MET A 1 -62.93 -37.07 -24.53
N VAL A 2 -61.67 -37.02 -24.19
CA VAL A 2 -60.60 -36.61 -25.17
C VAL A 2 -60.43 -37.84 -26.08
N ASP A 3 -60.65 -37.65 -27.37
CA ASP A 3 -60.58 -38.76 -28.33
C ASP A 3 -59.08 -39.22 -28.41
N LEU A 4 -58.91 -40.55 -28.23
CA LEU A 4 -57.59 -41.19 -28.23
C LEU A 4 -56.77 -40.85 -29.49
N LYS A 5 -57.43 -40.65 -30.62
CA LYS A 5 -56.82 -40.25 -31.90
C LYS A 5 -56.21 -38.87 -31.84
N THR A 6 -56.87 -37.92 -31.16
CA THR A 6 -56.36 -36.53 -31.00
C THR A 6 -55.19 -36.53 -30.07
N ALA A 7 -55.17 -37.33 -29.01
CA ALA A 7 -54.00 -37.43 -28.10
C ALA A 7 -52.82 -38.11 -28.81
N MET A 8 -53.02 -39.13 -29.64
CA MET A 8 -51.95 -39.77 -30.41
C MET A 8 -51.36 -38.80 -31.48
N ALA A 9 -52.18 -38.00 -32.16
CA ALA A 9 -51.76 -37.05 -33.14
C ALA A 9 -50.92 -35.90 -32.48
N ALA A 10 -51.35 -35.44 -31.31
CA ALA A 10 -50.61 -34.47 -30.55
C ALA A 10 -49.22 -35.00 -30.10
N ALA A 11 -49.14 -36.22 -29.60
CA ALA A 11 -47.91 -36.89 -29.23
C ALA A 11 -46.94 -37.10 -30.42
N GLN A 12 -47.49 -37.45 -31.59
CA GLN A 12 -46.67 -37.54 -32.82
C GLN A 12 -46.15 -36.18 -33.26
N ALA A 13 -46.94 -35.11 -33.21
CA ALA A 13 -46.52 -33.76 -33.55
C ALA A 13 -45.42 -33.25 -32.61
N GLU A 14 -45.50 -33.59 -31.31
CA GLU A 14 -44.43 -33.24 -30.34
C GLU A 14 -43.15 -34.04 -30.62
N ARG A 15 -43.24 -35.32 -30.98
CA ARG A 15 -42.05 -36.10 -31.37
C ARG A 15 -41.38 -35.54 -32.61
N MET A 16 -42.16 -35.18 -33.64
CA MET A 16 -41.61 -34.53 -34.85
C MET A 16 -40.95 -33.17 -34.56
N LYS A 17 -41.54 -32.37 -33.64
CA LYS A 17 -40.90 -31.11 -33.19
C LYS A 17 -39.58 -31.36 -32.44
N ARG A 18 -39.51 -32.38 -31.59
CA ARG A 18 -38.28 -32.75 -30.87
C ARG A 18 -37.21 -33.31 -31.82
N ASP A 19 -37.57 -34.10 -32.80
CA ASP A 19 -36.65 -34.67 -33.77
C ASP A 19 -36.20 -33.59 -34.79
N GLY A 20 -37.08 -32.66 -35.16
CA GLY A 20 -36.71 -31.48 -35.96
C GLY A 20 -35.78 -30.54 -35.22
N ALA A 21 -35.97 -30.37 -33.91
CA ALA A 21 -35.07 -29.58 -33.05
C ALA A 21 -33.72 -30.27 -32.84
N LYS A 22 -33.66 -31.62 -32.87
CA LYS A 22 -32.40 -32.39 -32.80
C LYS A 22 -31.62 -32.37 -34.11
N ASN A 23 -32.33 -32.26 -35.23
CA ASN A 23 -31.72 -32.13 -36.59
C ASN A 23 -31.54 -30.68 -37.04
N ALA A 24 -31.97 -29.67 -36.28
CA ALA A 24 -31.47 -28.32 -36.46
C ALA A 24 -29.94 -28.40 -36.40
N GLU A 25 -29.30 -28.25 -37.54
CA GLU A 25 -27.84 -28.31 -37.73
C GLU A 25 -27.17 -27.68 -36.52
N LYS A 26 -26.51 -28.52 -35.69
CA LYS A 26 -25.55 -28.06 -34.71
C LYS A 26 -24.57 -27.23 -35.55
N LYS A 27 -24.71 -25.90 -35.53
CA LYS A 27 -23.76 -25.01 -36.18
C LYS A 27 -22.37 -25.60 -35.94
N LYS A 28 -21.81 -26.22 -36.98
CA LYS A 28 -20.47 -26.84 -36.90
C LYS A 28 -19.58 -25.78 -36.27
N ARG A 29 -19.10 -26.03 -35.06
CA ARG A 29 -18.14 -25.16 -34.44
C ARG A 29 -16.99 -25.02 -35.43
N ARG A 30 -16.73 -23.80 -35.90
CA ARG A 30 -15.64 -23.54 -36.82
C ARG A 30 -14.38 -24.15 -36.23
N SER A 31 -13.63 -24.91 -36.99
CA SER A 31 -12.40 -25.50 -36.54
C SER A 31 -11.42 -24.36 -36.23
N GLY A 32 -10.46 -24.57 -35.32
CA GLY A 32 -9.43 -23.59 -35.05
C GLY A 32 -8.66 -23.15 -36.30
N ALA A 33 -8.50 -24.06 -37.28
CA ALA A 33 -7.90 -23.77 -38.57
C ALA A 33 -8.72 -22.75 -39.39
N ASP A 34 -10.07 -22.83 -39.38
CA ASP A 34 -10.95 -21.88 -40.05
C ASP A 34 -10.90 -20.47 -39.42
N LEU A 35 -10.38 -20.35 -38.20
CA LEU A 35 -10.20 -19.11 -37.44
C LEU A 35 -8.75 -18.59 -37.52
N GLY A 36 -7.87 -19.22 -38.32
CA GLY A 36 -6.46 -18.87 -38.41
C GLY A 36 -5.65 -19.16 -37.14
N ILE A 37 -6.19 -19.99 -36.25
CA ILE A 37 -5.51 -20.40 -35.03
C ILE A 37 -4.57 -21.57 -35.38
N GLU A 38 -3.27 -21.37 -35.13
CA GLU A 38 -2.27 -22.44 -35.30
C GLU A 38 -2.65 -23.69 -34.47
N PRO A 39 -2.43 -24.90 -34.99
CA PRO A 39 -2.66 -26.13 -34.22
C PRO A 39 -1.78 -26.12 -32.99
N PHE A 40 -2.31 -26.62 -31.88
CA PHE A 40 -1.59 -26.70 -30.61
C PHE A 40 -0.36 -27.63 -30.74
N ASP A 41 0.83 -27.06 -30.54
CA ASP A 41 2.08 -27.78 -30.44
C ASP A 41 2.52 -27.87 -28.98
N PRO A 42 2.47 -29.06 -28.37
CA PRO A 42 2.85 -29.26 -26.95
C PRO A 42 4.30 -28.88 -26.65
N VAL A 43 5.22 -29.13 -27.60
CA VAL A 43 6.67 -28.84 -27.39
C VAL A 43 6.92 -27.34 -27.37
N LYS A 44 6.36 -26.62 -28.34
CA LYS A 44 6.43 -25.15 -28.42
C LYS A 44 5.79 -24.50 -27.18
N HIS A 45 4.65 -25.02 -26.74
CA HIS A 45 3.96 -24.54 -25.54
C HIS A 45 4.79 -24.75 -24.29
N HIS A 46 5.33 -25.94 -24.09
CA HIS A 46 6.19 -26.23 -22.93
C HIS A 46 7.47 -25.37 -22.91
N GLY A 47 8.09 -25.15 -24.08
CA GLY A 47 9.23 -24.25 -24.21
C GLY A 47 8.91 -22.83 -23.76
N LYS A 48 7.75 -22.32 -24.17
CA LYS A 48 7.25 -20.99 -23.78
C LYS A 48 6.96 -20.91 -22.28
N GLU A 49 6.29 -21.90 -21.70
CA GLU A 49 6.00 -21.93 -20.25
C GLU A 49 7.29 -21.91 -19.41
N ARG A 50 8.29 -22.67 -19.81
CA ARG A 50 9.59 -22.66 -19.12
C ARG A 50 10.28 -21.31 -19.24
N ALA A 51 10.24 -20.67 -20.41
CA ALA A 51 10.79 -19.35 -20.62
C ALA A 51 10.05 -18.27 -19.80
N ASP A 52 8.72 -18.32 -19.78
CA ASP A 52 7.88 -17.43 -18.97
C ASP A 52 8.13 -17.60 -17.46
N THR A 53 8.26 -18.86 -16.99
CA THR A 53 8.58 -19.17 -15.58
C THR A 53 9.98 -18.68 -15.20
N ALA A 54 10.98 -18.91 -16.04
CA ALA A 54 12.33 -18.40 -15.81
C ALA A 54 12.37 -16.87 -15.75
N SER A 55 11.67 -16.22 -16.67
CA SER A 55 11.49 -14.75 -16.66
C SER A 55 10.85 -14.27 -15.37
N MET A 56 9.80 -14.93 -14.91
CA MET A 56 9.12 -14.60 -13.65
C MET A 56 10.06 -14.63 -12.44
N TRP A 57 10.82 -15.72 -12.28
CA TRP A 57 11.78 -15.86 -11.17
C TRP A 57 12.91 -14.82 -11.25
N LEU A 58 13.41 -14.53 -12.46
CA LEU A 58 14.41 -13.48 -12.64
C LEU A 58 13.89 -12.12 -12.18
N VAL A 59 12.65 -11.77 -12.54
CA VAL A 59 12.04 -10.49 -12.17
C VAL A 59 11.79 -10.40 -10.67
N ILE A 60 11.30 -11.47 -10.05
CA ILE A 60 11.10 -11.54 -8.59
C ILE A 60 12.44 -11.33 -7.86
N PHE A 61 13.48 -12.03 -8.29
CA PHE A 61 14.81 -11.91 -7.67
C PHE A 61 15.41 -10.52 -7.87
N TYR A 62 15.26 -9.95 -9.07
CA TYR A 62 15.68 -8.59 -9.35
C TYR A 62 14.94 -7.57 -8.47
N SER A 63 13.62 -7.71 -8.36
CA SER A 63 12.79 -6.87 -7.49
C SER A 63 13.23 -6.95 -6.03
N PHE A 64 13.56 -8.15 -5.54
CA PHE A 64 14.09 -8.34 -4.19
C PHE A 64 15.41 -7.60 -3.98
N ILE A 65 16.35 -7.70 -4.93
CA ILE A 65 17.64 -6.98 -4.85
C ILE A 65 17.40 -5.46 -4.80
N VAL A 66 16.53 -4.94 -5.66
CA VAL A 66 16.22 -3.50 -5.70
C VAL A 66 15.55 -3.06 -4.39
N THR A 67 14.68 -3.88 -3.81
CA THR A 67 14.06 -3.58 -2.51
C THR A 67 15.11 -3.55 -1.38
N MET A 68 16.04 -4.49 -1.37
CA MET A 68 17.13 -4.49 -0.38
C MET A 68 18.05 -3.28 -0.56
N MET A 69 18.34 -2.89 -1.81
CA MET A 69 19.08 -1.67 -2.11
C MET A 69 18.33 -0.41 -1.63
N MET A 70 17.03 -0.34 -1.84
CA MET A 70 16.20 0.72 -1.30
C MET A 70 16.31 0.78 0.23
N ARG A 71 16.13 -0.34 0.91
CA ARG A 71 16.12 -0.40 2.38
C ARG A 71 17.45 -0.04 3.02
N TYR A 72 18.57 -0.58 2.50
CA TYR A 72 19.87 -0.49 3.16
C TYR A 72 20.78 0.61 2.61
N ILE A 73 20.52 1.11 1.41
CA ILE A 73 21.33 2.15 0.77
C ILE A 73 20.57 3.46 0.67
N LEU A 74 19.38 3.45 0.06
CA LEU A 74 18.63 4.68 -0.17
C LEU A 74 18.00 5.24 1.10
N MET A 75 17.36 4.39 1.89
CA MET A 75 16.64 4.83 3.08
C MET A 75 17.55 5.52 4.11
N PRO A 76 18.75 5.01 4.47
CA PRO A 76 19.66 5.70 5.37
C PRO A 76 20.23 7.01 4.83
N SER A 77 20.23 7.18 3.50
CA SER A 77 20.75 8.39 2.83
C SER A 77 19.68 9.42 2.49
N THR A 78 18.41 9.10 2.76
CA THR A 78 17.26 9.94 2.39
C THR A 78 16.70 10.61 3.64
N THR A 79 16.41 11.90 3.55
CA THR A 79 15.75 12.66 4.61
C THR A 79 14.23 12.44 4.56
N LEU A 80 13.54 12.63 5.69
CA LEU A 80 12.07 12.45 5.80
C LEU A 80 11.29 13.30 4.79
N ASP A 81 11.82 14.46 4.42
CA ASP A 81 11.19 15.37 3.44
C ASP A 81 11.22 14.82 1.99
N LYS A 82 11.99 13.77 1.72
CA LYS A 82 12.22 13.23 0.37
C LYS A 82 11.88 11.74 0.27
N THR A 83 10.92 11.29 1.04
CA THR A 83 10.48 9.88 1.04
C THR A 83 10.02 9.38 -0.32
N ASP A 84 9.50 10.25 -1.19
CA ASP A 84 9.10 9.90 -2.55
C ASP A 84 10.23 9.29 -3.38
N VAL A 85 11.47 9.69 -3.14
CA VAL A 85 12.65 9.17 -3.85
C VAL A 85 12.84 7.68 -3.59
N LEU A 86 12.46 7.20 -2.39
CA LEU A 86 12.55 5.78 -2.02
C LEU A 86 11.69 4.88 -2.91
N TYR A 87 10.64 5.41 -3.50
CA TYR A 87 9.74 4.65 -4.37
C TYR A 87 9.97 4.96 -5.84
N ILE A 88 10.11 6.24 -6.21
CA ILE A 88 10.26 6.66 -7.60
C ILE A 88 11.54 6.10 -8.22
N LEU A 89 12.69 6.23 -7.55
CA LEU A 89 13.97 5.77 -8.09
C LEU A 89 13.99 4.24 -8.33
N PRO A 90 13.62 3.39 -7.35
CA PRO A 90 13.54 1.95 -7.59
C PRO A 90 12.51 1.57 -8.66
N LEU A 91 11.35 2.23 -8.70
CA LEU A 91 10.35 1.95 -9.75
C LEU A 91 10.89 2.24 -11.15
N THR A 92 11.69 3.30 -11.33
CA THR A 92 12.33 3.58 -12.64
C THR A 92 13.31 2.50 -13.06
N MET A 93 13.85 1.70 -12.13
CA MET A 93 14.76 0.59 -12.44
C MET A 93 14.08 -0.54 -13.23
N MET A 94 12.76 -0.53 -13.37
CA MET A 94 12.06 -1.44 -14.28
C MET A 94 12.54 -1.32 -15.74
N ILE A 95 13.07 -0.16 -16.13
CA ILE A 95 13.64 0.07 -17.46
C ILE A 95 14.84 -0.86 -17.76
N LEU A 96 15.51 -1.33 -16.71
CA LEU A 96 16.64 -2.24 -16.82
C LEU A 96 16.23 -3.71 -17.05
N ILE A 97 14.95 -4.06 -16.88
CA ILE A 97 14.47 -5.44 -17.03
C ILE A 97 14.88 -6.05 -18.38
N PRO A 98 14.73 -5.39 -19.55
CA PRO A 98 15.15 -5.97 -20.81
C PRO A 98 16.66 -6.22 -20.89
N GLN A 99 17.48 -5.34 -20.33
CA GLN A 99 18.94 -5.50 -20.30
C GLN A 99 19.35 -6.70 -19.44
N ILE A 100 18.73 -6.83 -18.27
CA ILE A 100 18.98 -7.96 -17.35
C ILE A 100 18.58 -9.28 -18.01
N HIS A 101 17.44 -9.32 -18.69
CA HIS A 101 17.03 -10.52 -19.43
C HIS A 101 18.03 -10.88 -20.55
N ARG A 102 18.53 -9.87 -21.28
CA ARG A 102 19.54 -10.12 -22.31
C ARG A 102 20.84 -10.68 -21.74
N MET A 103 21.23 -10.24 -20.55
CA MET A 103 22.49 -10.65 -19.92
C MET A 103 22.40 -12.01 -19.24
N VAL A 104 21.29 -12.31 -18.58
CA VAL A 104 21.15 -13.50 -17.73
C VAL A 104 20.47 -14.67 -18.44
N MET A 105 19.50 -14.40 -19.33
CA MET A 105 18.69 -15.45 -19.93
C MET A 105 19.36 -16.07 -21.17
N PRO A 106 19.38 -17.42 -21.27
CA PRO A 106 19.83 -18.11 -22.48
C PRO A 106 19.00 -17.73 -23.72
N GLU A 107 19.63 -17.74 -24.91
CA GLU A 107 18.98 -17.40 -26.17
C GLU A 107 17.70 -18.22 -26.41
N ARG A 108 17.75 -19.52 -26.13
CA ARG A 108 16.60 -20.43 -26.24
C ARG A 108 15.34 -19.98 -25.52
N PHE A 109 15.46 -19.14 -24.47
CA PHE A 109 14.30 -18.59 -23.76
C PHE A 109 13.86 -17.27 -24.38
N LYS A 110 14.79 -16.45 -24.85
CA LYS A 110 14.50 -15.14 -25.46
C LYS A 110 13.69 -15.28 -26.75
N GLU A 111 13.88 -16.36 -27.52
CA GLU A 111 13.11 -16.65 -28.73
C GLU A 111 11.60 -16.80 -28.48
N HIS A 112 11.23 -17.17 -27.26
CA HIS A 112 9.82 -17.32 -26.87
C HIS A 112 9.18 -16.04 -26.31
N TYR A 113 9.95 -14.96 -26.14
CA TYR A 113 9.43 -13.75 -25.53
C TYR A 113 8.53 -12.99 -26.49
N THR A 114 7.37 -12.60 -25.97
CA THR A 114 6.35 -11.85 -26.67
C THR A 114 6.13 -10.49 -25.98
N LYS A 115 5.37 -9.61 -26.62
CA LYS A 115 4.92 -8.36 -25.95
C LYS A 115 4.21 -8.63 -24.61
N GLY A 116 3.45 -9.74 -24.54
CA GLY A 116 2.79 -10.17 -23.30
C GLY A 116 3.76 -10.60 -22.20
N THR A 117 4.89 -11.24 -22.55
CA THR A 117 5.94 -11.58 -21.60
C THR A 117 6.55 -10.33 -20.95
N TRP A 118 6.84 -9.29 -21.77
CA TRP A 118 7.37 -8.02 -21.29
C TRP A 118 6.37 -7.27 -20.40
N PHE A 119 5.10 -7.20 -20.83
CA PHE A 119 4.05 -6.59 -20.03
C PHE A 119 3.94 -7.26 -18.64
N ARG A 120 3.92 -8.61 -18.61
CA ARG A 120 3.90 -9.35 -17.34
C ARG A 120 5.13 -9.11 -16.50
N ALA A 121 6.31 -9.02 -17.10
CA ALA A 121 7.56 -8.77 -16.39
C ALA A 121 7.54 -7.38 -15.70
N PHE A 122 7.13 -6.32 -16.39
CA PHE A 122 7.01 -4.99 -15.81
C PHE A 122 5.96 -4.92 -14.69
N PHE A 123 4.81 -5.53 -14.94
CA PHE A 123 3.73 -5.58 -13.95
C PHE A 123 4.17 -6.36 -12.70
N LEU A 124 4.76 -7.53 -12.89
CA LEU A 124 5.27 -8.36 -11.80
C LEU A 124 6.34 -7.63 -10.99
N TYR A 125 7.28 -6.95 -11.65
CA TYR A 125 8.29 -6.14 -10.96
C TYR A 125 7.65 -5.09 -10.07
N THR A 126 6.74 -4.29 -10.63
CA THR A 126 6.09 -3.20 -9.90
C THR A 126 5.39 -3.71 -8.65
N PHE A 127 4.54 -4.73 -8.78
CA PHE A 127 3.80 -5.25 -7.64
C PHE A 127 4.68 -5.99 -6.63
N THR A 128 5.69 -6.73 -7.09
CA THR A 128 6.62 -7.41 -6.18
C THR A 128 7.47 -6.39 -5.42
N PHE A 129 7.95 -5.35 -6.10
CA PHE A 129 8.70 -4.28 -5.44
C PHE A 129 7.83 -3.57 -4.39
N LEU A 130 6.62 -3.14 -4.75
CA LEU A 130 5.73 -2.45 -3.80
C LEU A 130 5.37 -3.34 -2.60
N SER A 131 5.08 -4.61 -2.82
CA SER A 131 4.77 -5.55 -1.74
C SER A 131 5.96 -5.78 -0.81
N LEU A 132 7.14 -6.00 -1.37
CA LEU A 132 8.36 -6.19 -0.58
C LEU A 132 8.79 -4.90 0.12
N SER A 133 8.69 -3.75 -0.55
CA SER A 133 9.03 -2.46 0.07
C SER A 133 8.13 -2.18 1.26
N PHE A 134 6.82 -2.40 1.11
CA PHE A 134 5.88 -2.28 2.21
C PHE A 134 6.27 -3.18 3.40
N LEU A 135 6.69 -4.41 3.13
CA LEU A 135 7.11 -5.34 4.16
C LEU A 135 8.37 -4.87 4.90
N VAL A 136 9.39 -4.40 4.17
CA VAL A 136 10.70 -4.09 4.78
C VAL A 136 10.78 -2.70 5.42
N VAL A 137 9.83 -1.80 5.13
CA VAL A 137 9.78 -0.46 5.73
C VAL A 137 8.81 -0.35 6.90
N ASN A 138 8.04 -1.39 7.16
CA ASN A 138 7.08 -1.44 8.27
C ASN A 138 7.49 -2.50 9.31
N PRO A 139 6.93 -2.42 10.53
CA PRO A 139 7.18 -3.41 11.57
C PRO A 139 6.88 -4.85 11.10
N PRO A 140 7.66 -5.84 11.50
CA PRO A 140 8.80 -5.77 12.44
C PRO A 140 10.16 -5.50 11.76
N PHE A 141 10.21 -5.28 10.44
CA PHE A 141 11.46 -5.20 9.68
C PHE A 141 12.04 -3.79 9.58
N GLY A 142 11.22 -2.78 9.74
CA GLY A 142 11.64 -1.40 9.66
C GLY A 142 10.59 -0.43 10.19
N ASP A 143 11.01 0.81 10.33
CA ASP A 143 10.18 1.94 10.64
C ASP A 143 10.69 3.14 9.87
N ILE A 144 9.83 3.77 9.08
CA ILE A 144 10.13 4.98 8.32
C ILE A 144 9.22 6.14 8.70
N VAL A 145 8.26 5.88 9.56
CA VAL A 145 7.33 6.91 10.02
C VAL A 145 7.94 7.60 11.23
N ALA A 146 8.10 8.91 11.16
CA ALA A 146 8.51 9.67 12.32
C ALA A 146 7.35 9.81 13.29
N PRO A 147 7.60 9.84 14.63
CA PRO A 147 6.60 10.16 15.61
C PRO A 147 5.88 11.47 15.27
N GLN A 148 4.58 11.48 15.41
CA GLN A 148 3.75 12.63 15.10
C GLN A 148 2.99 13.08 16.36
N LEU A 149 2.67 14.37 16.41
CA LEU A 149 1.76 14.87 17.42
C LEU A 149 0.36 14.30 17.15
N ALA A 150 -0.22 13.68 18.16
CA ALA A 150 -1.61 13.25 18.10
C ALA A 150 -2.52 14.49 18.24
N ASP A 151 -3.29 14.71 17.24
CA ASP A 151 -4.28 15.75 16.92
C ASP A 151 -4.31 17.03 17.76
N GLU A 152 -4.47 16.98 19.07
CA GLU A 152 -4.68 18.16 19.91
C GLU A 152 -3.63 18.23 21.02
N TRP A 153 -3.14 19.42 21.28
CA TRP A 153 -2.32 19.72 22.42
C TRP A 153 -2.99 20.80 23.28
N ALA A 154 -2.75 20.74 24.56
CA ALA A 154 -3.33 21.69 25.50
C ALA A 154 -2.24 22.32 26.37
N VAL A 155 -2.45 23.54 26.78
CA VAL A 155 -1.61 24.19 27.78
C VAL A 155 -2.40 24.34 29.07
N VAL A 156 -1.77 23.99 30.17
CA VAL A 156 -2.30 24.14 31.51
C VAL A 156 -1.43 25.17 32.24
N ILE A 157 -2.04 26.17 32.83
CA ILE A 157 -1.35 27.17 33.62
C ILE A 157 -1.59 26.91 35.11
N GLU A 158 -0.58 27.17 35.92
CA GLU A 158 -0.68 27.14 37.38
C GLU A 158 -0.91 28.56 37.89
N HIS A 159 -1.98 28.76 38.62
CA HIS A 159 -2.33 30.01 39.27
C HIS A 159 -2.77 29.73 40.70
N ASP A 160 -2.09 30.32 41.68
CA ASP A 160 -2.34 30.15 43.16
C ASP A 160 -2.40 28.66 43.58
N GLY A 161 -1.57 27.80 43.02
CA GLY A 161 -1.56 26.38 43.32
C GLY A 161 -2.68 25.55 42.67
N ASN A 162 -3.50 26.18 41.86
CA ASN A 162 -4.52 25.52 41.04
C ASN A 162 -4.09 25.43 39.57
N TYR A 163 -4.44 24.32 38.93
CA TYR A 163 -4.18 24.10 37.53
C TYR A 163 -5.43 24.48 36.73
N THR A 164 -5.29 25.41 35.79
CA THR A 164 -6.38 25.90 34.97
C THR A 164 -6.13 25.56 33.49
N PHE A 165 -7.09 24.89 32.89
CA PHE A 165 -7.08 24.63 31.45
C PHE A 165 -7.51 25.86 30.65
N ALA A 166 -7.15 25.91 29.38
CA ALA A 166 -7.60 26.93 28.49
C ALA A 166 -9.13 26.96 28.38
N ASP A 167 -9.73 28.16 28.40
CA ASP A 167 -11.19 28.36 28.23
C ASP A 167 -11.66 27.92 26.86
N LYS A 168 -10.81 28.09 25.87
CA LYS A 168 -11.04 27.65 24.48
C LYS A 168 -9.82 26.90 23.97
N VAL A 169 -10.07 25.71 23.47
CA VAL A 169 -9.11 24.93 22.66
C VAL A 169 -9.71 24.83 21.27
N ASN A 170 -9.02 25.38 20.28
CA ASN A 170 -9.44 25.32 18.89
C ASN A 170 -8.27 24.85 18.05
N GLY A 171 -8.19 23.54 17.88
CA GLY A 171 -7.05 22.89 17.26
C GLY A 171 -5.75 23.13 18.04
N VAL A 172 -4.87 23.95 17.46
CA VAL A 172 -3.57 24.30 18.06
C VAL A 172 -3.60 25.59 18.89
N THR A 173 -4.75 26.26 19.00
CA THR A 173 -4.89 27.53 19.73
C THR A 173 -5.53 27.29 21.08
N ASN A 174 -4.85 27.73 22.14
CA ASN A 174 -5.33 27.71 23.52
C ASN A 174 -5.50 29.14 23.99
N GLU A 175 -6.68 29.52 24.47
CA GLU A 175 -7.00 30.87 24.94
C GLU A 175 -7.43 30.83 26.40
N TRP A 176 -6.90 31.74 27.21
CA TRP A 176 -7.30 31.98 28.59
C TRP A 176 -7.83 33.38 28.71
N THR A 177 -8.94 33.52 29.43
CA THR A 177 -9.47 34.82 29.82
C THR A 177 -9.10 35.05 31.28
N LEU A 178 -8.17 35.95 31.50
CA LEU A 178 -7.75 36.35 32.84
C LEU A 178 -8.57 37.56 33.25
N GLU A 179 -8.90 37.69 34.54
CA GLU A 179 -9.54 38.87 35.09
C GLU A 179 -8.57 40.06 35.10
N GLU A 180 -9.12 41.30 35.14
CA GLU A 180 -8.31 42.52 35.08
C GLU A 180 -7.38 42.59 36.31
N GLY A 181 -6.08 42.55 36.08
CA GLY A 181 -5.02 42.54 37.11
C GLY A 181 -4.51 41.18 37.48
N GLU A 182 -5.02 40.12 36.90
CA GLU A 182 -4.47 38.77 37.08
C GLU A 182 -3.29 38.52 36.10
N TYR A 183 -2.28 37.80 36.57
CA TYR A 183 -1.13 37.37 35.80
C TYR A 183 -0.97 35.88 35.97
N VAL A 184 -0.39 35.22 35.00
CA VAL A 184 0.07 33.84 35.14
C VAL A 184 1.26 33.86 36.11
N VAL A 185 1.02 33.43 37.34
CA VAL A 185 2.05 33.31 38.39
C VAL A 185 2.30 31.83 38.62
N GLY A 186 3.38 31.31 38.07
CA GLY A 186 3.71 29.89 38.21
C GLY A 186 4.20 29.28 36.91
N GLY A 187 4.07 27.98 36.81
CA GLY A 187 4.45 27.21 35.64
C GLY A 187 3.37 27.14 34.57
N ALA A 188 3.82 26.93 33.34
CA ALA A 188 2.93 26.50 32.25
C ALA A 188 3.33 25.09 31.84
N TRP A 189 2.34 24.24 31.68
CA TRP A 189 2.52 22.84 31.31
C TRP A 189 1.94 22.61 29.92
N VAL A 190 2.74 22.08 29.00
CA VAL A 190 2.27 21.73 27.66
C VAL A 190 1.97 20.23 27.66
N LEU A 191 0.73 19.89 27.42
CA LEU A 191 0.25 18.53 27.33
C LEU A 191 0.04 18.19 25.84
N PHE A 192 0.68 17.15 25.37
CA PHE A 192 0.51 16.66 24.00
C PHE A 192 0.66 15.14 23.97
N GLY A 193 0.03 14.52 23.00
CA GLY A 193 0.20 13.12 22.69
C GLY A 193 1.21 12.93 21.56
N LEU A 194 2.03 11.89 21.66
CA LEU A 194 2.83 11.39 20.54
C LEU A 194 2.22 10.09 20.07
N ALA A 195 2.13 9.93 18.77
CA ALA A 195 1.70 8.69 18.13
C ALA A 195 2.78 8.21 17.17
N ASP A 196 3.15 6.96 17.33
CA ASP A 196 4.05 6.24 16.45
C ASP A 196 3.51 4.85 16.16
N ASN A 197 3.92 4.27 15.04
CA ASN A 197 3.50 2.93 14.64
C ASN A 197 4.36 1.81 15.26
N VAL A 198 5.48 2.14 15.88
CA VAL A 198 6.42 1.17 16.50
C VAL A 198 6.69 1.50 17.94
N ASP A 199 7.36 2.61 18.21
CA ASP A 199 7.83 2.98 19.54
C ASP A 199 8.10 4.49 19.61
N ASP A 200 7.45 5.16 20.51
CA ASP A 200 7.59 6.59 20.78
C ASP A 200 8.67 6.94 21.81
N THR A 201 9.28 5.93 22.46
CA THR A 201 10.23 6.13 23.57
C THR A 201 11.54 6.81 23.15
N GLY A 202 11.88 6.79 21.86
CA GLY A 202 13.06 7.44 21.30
C GLY A 202 12.80 8.81 20.69
N ALA A 203 11.58 9.34 20.78
CA ALA A 203 11.20 10.59 20.15
C ALA A 203 11.88 11.80 20.80
N ASN A 204 12.51 12.67 19.97
CA ASN A 204 13.02 13.95 20.40
C ASN A 204 11.96 15.03 20.21
N VAL A 205 11.50 15.61 21.31
CA VAL A 205 10.54 16.72 21.29
C VAL A 205 11.26 18.03 21.61
N THR A 206 11.13 19.02 20.73
CA THR A 206 11.66 20.36 20.94
C THR A 206 10.50 21.34 21.00
N VAL A 207 10.34 22.00 22.13
CA VAL A 207 9.36 23.06 22.33
C VAL A 207 10.06 24.41 22.10
N VAL A 208 9.55 25.20 21.15
CA VAL A 208 10.08 26.50 20.83
C VAL A 208 9.02 27.56 21.16
N HIS A 209 9.34 28.45 22.09
CA HIS A 209 8.53 29.63 22.37
C HIS A 209 8.95 30.76 21.42
N GLN A 210 7.99 31.28 20.67
CA GLN A 210 8.21 32.40 19.77
C GLN A 210 7.40 33.60 20.18
N PHE A 211 8.07 34.67 20.50
CA PHE A 211 7.46 35.94 20.86
C PHE A 211 8.14 37.10 20.09
N GLN A 212 7.38 37.92 19.42
CA GLN A 212 7.86 39.12 18.68
C GLN A 212 9.10 38.85 17.81
N ASN A 213 9.06 37.82 16.98
CA ASN A 213 10.15 37.36 16.13
C ASN A 213 11.39 36.80 16.86
N THR A 214 11.36 36.65 18.15
CA THR A 214 12.40 36.00 18.93
C THR A 214 11.95 34.57 19.25
N ALA A 215 12.67 33.60 18.72
CA ALA A 215 12.46 32.17 19.03
C ALA A 215 13.38 31.76 20.18
N THR A 216 12.83 31.22 21.23
CA THR A 216 13.58 30.67 22.38
C THR A 216 13.23 29.22 22.56
N THR A 217 14.22 28.33 22.49
CA THR A 217 14.02 26.91 22.81
C THR A 217 13.79 26.80 24.30
N ILE A 218 12.67 26.19 24.67
CA ILE A 218 12.37 25.91 26.08
C ILE A 218 13.16 24.66 26.43
N ASP A 219 14.26 24.84 27.17
CA ASP A 219 15.15 23.77 27.56
C ASP A 219 14.86 23.29 29.00
N SER A 220 14.94 22.01 29.16
CA SER A 220 15.53 21.20 30.23
C SER A 220 14.89 21.07 31.60
N ASN A 221 13.85 21.75 32.00
CA ASN A 221 13.12 21.38 33.21
C ASN A 221 11.80 20.64 32.91
N ALA A 222 11.59 20.30 31.67
CA ALA A 222 10.44 19.52 31.29
C ALA A 222 10.62 18.06 31.73
N THR A 223 9.82 17.64 32.70
CA THR A 223 9.68 16.22 33.02
C THR A 223 8.74 15.62 32.00
N PHE A 224 9.29 14.86 31.07
CA PHE A 224 8.48 14.11 30.12
C PHE A 224 7.88 12.89 30.84
N TRP A 225 6.57 12.81 30.85
CA TRP A 225 5.84 11.62 31.23
C TRP A 225 5.41 10.94 29.92
N ALA A 226 6.22 9.99 29.45
CA ALA A 226 5.82 9.18 28.33
C ALA A 226 4.79 8.14 28.82
N VAL A 227 3.58 8.22 28.31
CA VAL A 227 2.59 7.16 28.44
C VAL A 227 2.49 6.49 27.08
N SER A 228 3.12 5.36 26.94
CA SER A 228 3.03 4.56 25.72
C SER A 228 1.65 3.92 25.64
N TYR A 229 0.85 4.37 24.67
CA TYR A 229 -0.41 3.74 24.32
C TYR A 229 -0.24 2.96 23.00
N THR A 230 -0.11 1.66 23.10
CA THR A 230 -0.12 0.77 21.93
C THR A 230 -1.51 0.59 21.31
N HIS A 231 -2.57 1.05 22.00
CA HIS A 231 -3.94 1.11 21.50
C HIS A 231 -4.65 2.32 22.12
N LEU A 232 -5.09 3.23 21.25
CA LEU A 232 -6.02 4.30 21.59
C LEU A 232 -7.40 3.71 21.93
N THR A 233 -7.60 3.29 23.17
CA THR A 233 -8.93 3.24 23.73
C THR A 233 -9.13 4.55 24.48
N LEU A 234 -9.79 5.51 23.82
CA LEU A 234 -10.30 6.69 24.51
C LEU A 234 -11.20 6.23 25.65
N PRO A 235 -10.95 6.66 26.90
CA PRO A 235 -11.93 6.43 27.95
C PRO A 235 -13.17 7.24 27.57
N THR A 236 -14.25 6.54 27.27
CA THR A 236 -15.59 7.12 27.23
C THR A 236 -15.92 7.61 28.65
N ILE A 237 -16.00 8.93 28.83
CA ILE A 237 -16.61 9.56 29.97
C ILE A 237 -18.12 9.62 29.71
#